data_e4a25d61b156381e4ea10ac038f766ce
#
_entry.id   e4a25d61b156381e4ea10ac038f766ce
#
_cell.length_a   1.000
_cell.length_b   1.000
_cell.length_c   1.000
_cell.angle_alpha   90.00
_cell.angle_beta   90.00
_cell.angle_gamma   90.00
#
_symmetry.space_group_name_H-M   'P 1'
#
loop_
_entity.id
_entity.type
_entity.pdbx_description
1 polymer ?
#
loop_
_entity_poly.entity_id
_entity_poly.type
_entity_poly.pdbx_seq_one_letter_code
_entity_poly.pdbx_strand_id
1 'polypeptide(L)'
;MKKPLVAIVGRPNTGKSTFFNKICGKRISIIDDMPGVTRDRIYSDAEWCCHVFTLVDTGGLDSKSSDIFQKTIRSQAQIAIDLADVIIFMVDGKDGLTPADEEVGELLRKTKKKVILVVNKLDRFEVENTYDFYSLGLGQPFPISCEQSKGLGEVLDEIINAPAFKGQDISSADDSTIKIAVVGRPNAGKSSIVNRILGEERVVVSNVAGTTRDAIDTPFRYANKDYI
;
A
#
# COMPACT_ATOMS: atom_id res chain seq x y z
N MET A 1 -15.92 -11.23 -7.31
CA MET A 1 -16.08 -10.49 -6.02
C MET A 1 -15.65 -9.04 -6.21
N LYS A 2 -16.29 -8.08 -5.54
CA LYS A 2 -15.88 -6.66 -5.60
C LYS A 2 -14.59 -6.48 -4.80
N LYS A 3 -13.55 -5.89 -5.42
CA LYS A 3 -12.31 -5.57 -4.71
C LYS A 3 -12.60 -4.51 -3.65
N PRO A 4 -12.10 -4.63 -2.40
CA PRO A 4 -12.22 -3.58 -1.41
C PRO A 4 -11.53 -2.30 -1.88
N LEU A 5 -12.14 -1.16 -1.58
CA LEU A 5 -11.61 0.16 -1.90
C LEU A 5 -10.95 0.76 -0.67
N VAL A 6 -9.67 1.09 -0.76
CA VAL A 6 -8.87 1.72 0.30
C VAL A 6 -8.54 3.14 -0.11
N ALA A 7 -9.03 4.13 0.63
CA ALA A 7 -8.77 5.55 0.32
C ALA A 7 -7.74 6.14 1.27
N ILE A 8 -6.82 6.94 0.72
CA ILE A 8 -5.83 7.69 1.49
C ILE A 8 -6.30 9.13 1.61
N VAL A 9 -6.47 9.61 2.83
CA VAL A 9 -6.84 10.99 3.16
C VAL A 9 -5.79 11.62 4.06
N GLY A 10 -5.71 12.94 4.06
CA GLY A 10 -4.78 13.71 4.88
C GLY A 10 -4.41 15.02 4.22
N ARG A 11 -3.76 15.91 4.97
CA ARG A 11 -3.29 17.21 4.48
C ARG A 11 -2.36 17.04 3.27
N PRO A 12 -2.22 18.04 2.41
CA PRO A 12 -1.16 18.06 1.41
C PRO A 12 0.23 17.89 2.06
N ASN A 13 1.14 17.30 1.30
CA ASN A 13 2.52 17.06 1.70
C ASN A 13 2.73 16.08 2.87
N THR A 14 1.69 15.38 3.36
CA THR A 14 1.84 14.31 4.36
C THR A 14 2.45 13.02 3.77
N GLY A 15 2.62 12.95 2.45
CA GLY A 15 3.26 11.83 1.76
C GLY A 15 2.29 10.81 1.18
N LYS A 16 1.00 11.14 0.99
CA LYS A 16 -0.04 10.26 0.39
C LYS A 16 0.40 9.67 -0.95
N SER A 17 0.80 10.51 -1.89
CA SER A 17 1.24 10.07 -3.22
C SER A 17 2.53 9.25 -3.18
N THR A 18 3.43 9.52 -2.23
CA THR A 18 4.62 8.70 -2.00
C THR A 18 4.24 7.32 -1.51
N PHE A 19 3.32 7.22 -0.56
CA PHE A 19 2.76 5.95 -0.08
C PHE A 19 2.08 5.19 -1.21
N PHE A 20 1.18 5.86 -1.94
CA PHE A 20 0.48 5.29 -3.08
C PHE A 20 1.45 4.69 -4.10
N ASN A 21 2.44 5.46 -4.54
CA ASN A 21 3.43 5.01 -5.53
C ASN A 21 4.30 3.84 -5.02
N LYS A 22 4.59 3.80 -3.72
CA LYS A 22 5.36 2.69 -3.13
C LYS A 22 4.57 1.39 -3.05
N ILE A 23 3.28 1.47 -2.76
CA ILE A 23 2.42 0.29 -2.64
C ILE A 23 2.01 -0.23 -4.02
N CYS A 24 1.63 0.65 -4.95
CA CYS A 24 1.18 0.25 -6.28
C CYS A 24 2.33 -0.08 -7.24
N GLY A 25 3.57 0.32 -6.92
CA GLY A 25 4.75 0.10 -7.75
C GLY A 25 4.61 0.74 -9.14
N LYS A 26 5.18 0.07 -10.19
CA LYS A 26 5.11 0.53 -11.58
C LYS A 26 3.79 0.22 -12.29
N ARG A 27 2.83 -0.44 -11.63
CA ARG A 27 1.52 -0.81 -12.19
C ARG A 27 0.48 0.26 -11.87
N ILE A 28 0.66 1.47 -12.37
CA ILE A 28 -0.37 2.50 -12.31
C ILE A 28 -1.35 2.22 -13.44
N SER A 29 -2.49 1.64 -13.11
CA SER A 29 -3.62 1.54 -14.04
C SER A 29 -4.55 2.72 -13.77
N ILE A 30 -4.67 3.63 -14.71
CA ILE A 30 -5.76 4.62 -14.73
C ILE A 30 -7.01 3.84 -15.11
N ILE A 31 -7.86 3.54 -14.13
CA ILE A 31 -9.15 2.89 -14.40
C ILE A 31 -10.12 3.99 -14.83
N ASP A 32 -10.32 4.10 -16.14
CA ASP A 32 -11.10 5.18 -16.79
C ASP A 32 -12.63 4.89 -16.85
N ASP A 33 -13.10 3.76 -16.32
CA ASP A 33 -14.46 3.26 -16.61
C ASP A 33 -15.42 3.18 -15.40
N MET A 34 -15.22 3.94 -14.32
CA MET A 34 -16.26 4.05 -13.30
C MET A 34 -17.22 5.20 -13.60
N PRO A 35 -18.52 4.94 -13.88
CA PRO A 35 -19.51 5.99 -14.09
C PRO A 35 -19.63 6.91 -12.86
N GLY A 36 -19.38 8.21 -13.01
CA GLY A 36 -19.50 9.22 -11.95
C GLY A 36 -18.18 9.59 -11.24
N VAL A 37 -17.04 9.09 -11.70
CA VAL A 37 -15.72 9.47 -11.19
C VAL A 37 -15.16 10.64 -12.00
N THR A 38 -14.92 11.77 -11.32
CA THR A 38 -14.23 12.92 -11.93
C THR A 38 -12.79 12.56 -12.26
N ARG A 39 -12.24 13.08 -13.36
CA ARG A 39 -10.93 12.80 -13.98
C ARG A 39 -9.69 13.00 -13.09
N ASP A 40 -9.86 13.35 -11.82
CA ASP A 40 -8.79 13.86 -10.95
C ASP A 40 -8.34 12.89 -9.85
N ARG A 41 -8.81 11.63 -9.84
CA ARG A 41 -8.43 10.64 -8.84
C ARG A 41 -7.57 9.56 -9.45
N ILE A 42 -6.48 9.22 -8.76
CA ILE A 42 -5.58 8.15 -9.16
C ILE A 42 -6.02 6.87 -8.44
N TYR A 43 -6.47 5.89 -9.22
CA TYR A 43 -6.80 4.55 -8.75
C TYR A 43 -5.72 3.57 -9.20
N SER A 44 -5.33 2.65 -8.34
CA SER A 44 -4.47 1.54 -8.74
C SER A 44 -4.77 0.31 -7.91
N ASP A 45 -4.68 -0.85 -8.54
CA ASP A 45 -4.72 -2.11 -7.81
C ASP A 45 -3.43 -2.34 -7.06
N ALA A 46 -3.56 -2.84 -5.85
CA ALA A 46 -2.47 -3.26 -4.99
C ALA A 46 -2.74 -4.68 -4.49
N GLU A 47 -1.67 -5.39 -4.20
CA GLU A 47 -1.71 -6.74 -3.66
C GLU A 47 -0.81 -6.86 -2.44
N TRP A 48 -1.32 -7.48 -1.38
CA TRP A 48 -0.56 -7.80 -0.19
C TRP A 48 -1.00 -9.14 0.39
N CYS A 49 -0.07 -10.05 0.65
CA CYS A 49 -0.35 -11.41 1.18
C CYS A 49 -1.55 -12.07 0.49
N CYS A 50 -1.55 -12.09 -0.86
CA CYS A 50 -2.61 -12.66 -1.70
C CYS A 50 -3.98 -11.95 -1.64
N HIS A 51 -4.09 -10.82 -0.94
CA HIS A 51 -5.28 -9.99 -0.95
C HIS A 51 -5.13 -8.86 -1.96
N VAL A 52 -6.11 -8.73 -2.86
CA VAL A 52 -6.13 -7.67 -3.89
C VAL A 52 -7.14 -6.61 -3.50
N PHE A 53 -6.75 -5.34 -3.57
CA PHE A 53 -7.59 -4.19 -3.28
C PHE A 53 -7.28 -3.04 -4.22
N THR A 54 -8.20 -2.09 -4.34
CA THR A 54 -7.99 -0.86 -5.10
C THR A 54 -7.61 0.25 -4.13
N LEU A 55 -6.45 0.87 -4.34
CA LEU A 55 -5.98 2.02 -3.59
C LEU A 55 -6.34 3.32 -4.33
N VAL A 56 -6.77 4.35 -3.57
CA VAL A 56 -7.16 5.66 -4.12
C VAL A 56 -6.39 6.75 -3.40
N ASP A 57 -5.64 7.57 -4.16
CA ASP A 57 -5.08 8.82 -3.64
C ASP A 57 -6.11 9.95 -3.85
N THR A 58 -6.65 10.45 -2.75
CA THR A 58 -7.59 11.59 -2.79
C THR A 58 -6.88 12.94 -2.90
N GLY A 59 -5.56 12.98 -2.74
CA GLY A 59 -4.74 14.20 -2.74
C GLY A 59 -4.40 14.76 -4.11
N GLY A 60 -4.67 14.03 -5.20
CA GLY A 60 -4.43 14.48 -6.58
C GLY A 60 -5.28 15.68 -7.03
N LEU A 61 -6.19 16.15 -6.17
CA LEU A 61 -7.12 17.25 -6.44
C LEU A 61 -6.57 18.64 -6.07
N ASP A 62 -5.31 18.76 -5.71
CA ASP A 62 -4.73 20.02 -5.25
C ASP A 62 -4.52 21.03 -6.38
N SER A 63 -5.57 21.77 -6.73
CA SER A 63 -5.49 22.97 -7.55
C SER A 63 -5.31 24.24 -6.71
N LYS A 64 -4.13 24.79 -6.78
CA LYS A 64 -3.68 26.20 -6.89
C LYS A 64 -4.35 27.35 -6.13
N SER A 65 -5.10 27.20 -5.02
CA SER A 65 -5.55 28.36 -4.26
C SER A 65 -5.64 28.11 -2.76
N SER A 66 -4.95 28.92 -1.99
CA SER A 66 -4.77 28.81 -0.52
C SER A 66 -6.04 28.98 0.33
N ASP A 67 -7.07 29.67 -0.16
CA ASP A 67 -8.30 29.91 0.59
C ASP A 67 -9.35 28.77 0.50
N ILE A 68 -9.09 27.78 -0.33
CA ILE A 68 -9.95 26.61 -0.54
C ILE A 68 -9.47 25.41 0.29
N PHE A 69 -8.35 25.53 0.95
CA PHE A 69 -7.57 24.45 1.53
C PHE A 69 -8.33 23.57 2.55
N GLN A 70 -8.94 24.20 3.56
CA GLN A 70 -9.70 23.45 4.59
C GLN A 70 -10.97 22.79 4.02
N LYS A 71 -11.67 23.49 3.11
CA LYS A 71 -12.83 22.92 2.44
C LYS A 71 -12.46 21.71 1.59
N THR A 72 -11.27 21.72 0.98
CA THR A 72 -10.77 20.63 0.12
C THR A 72 -10.46 19.37 0.94
N ILE A 73 -9.75 19.48 2.08
CA ILE A 73 -9.39 18.32 2.91
C ILE A 73 -10.66 17.66 3.49
N ARG A 74 -11.58 18.48 4.00
CA ARG A 74 -12.86 17.99 4.52
C ARG A 74 -13.68 17.28 3.44
N SER A 75 -13.71 17.83 2.22
CA SER A 75 -14.39 17.20 1.08
C SER A 75 -13.74 15.87 0.68
N GLN A 76 -12.41 15.79 0.70
CA GLN A 76 -11.67 14.55 0.44
C GLN A 76 -12.00 13.49 1.50
N ALA A 77 -12.02 13.86 2.77
CA ALA A 77 -12.41 12.96 3.86
C ALA A 77 -13.85 12.46 3.69
N GLN A 78 -14.79 13.36 3.36
CA GLN A 78 -16.18 12.99 3.13
C GLN A 78 -16.32 12.01 1.96
N ILE A 79 -15.63 12.25 0.85
CA ILE A 79 -15.63 11.36 -0.30
C ILE A 79 -15.06 9.98 0.06
N ALA A 80 -13.98 9.94 0.84
CA ALA A 80 -13.40 8.68 1.31
C ALA A 80 -14.39 7.94 2.22
N ILE A 81 -15.10 8.65 3.11
CA ILE A 81 -16.14 8.09 3.96
C ILE A 81 -17.27 7.49 3.13
N ASP A 82 -17.67 8.12 2.04
CA ASP A 82 -18.79 7.64 1.23
C ASP A 82 -18.40 6.41 0.38
N LEU A 83 -17.22 6.39 -0.20
CA LEU A 83 -16.82 5.40 -1.21
C LEU A 83 -15.97 4.25 -0.67
N ALA A 84 -15.02 4.52 0.23
CA ALA A 84 -14.04 3.54 0.65
C ALA A 84 -14.61 2.50 1.62
N ASP A 85 -14.04 1.31 1.58
CA ASP A 85 -14.31 0.25 2.56
C ASP A 85 -13.33 0.37 3.75
N VAL A 86 -12.11 0.85 3.50
CA VAL A 86 -11.08 1.16 4.51
C VAL A 86 -10.49 2.53 4.22
N ILE A 87 -10.22 3.31 5.25
CA ILE A 87 -9.67 4.66 5.15
C ILE A 87 -8.31 4.70 5.83
N ILE A 88 -7.29 5.13 5.12
CA ILE A 88 -5.97 5.46 5.66
C ILE A 88 -5.97 6.96 5.92
N PHE A 89 -5.88 7.37 7.18
CA PHE A 89 -5.68 8.76 7.53
C PHE A 89 -4.20 9.03 7.78
N MET A 90 -3.58 9.77 6.86
CA MET A 90 -2.14 10.04 6.88
C MET A 90 -1.84 11.43 7.40
N VAL A 91 -1.06 11.50 8.47
CA VAL A 91 -0.58 12.73 9.11
C VAL A 91 0.93 12.83 9.05
N ASP A 92 1.47 14.01 9.31
CA ASP A 92 2.89 14.31 9.26
C ASP A 92 3.51 14.27 10.65
N GLY A 93 4.41 13.33 10.90
CA GLY A 93 5.07 13.19 12.21
C GLY A 93 6.15 14.25 12.48
N LYS A 94 6.67 14.95 11.44
CA LYS A 94 7.62 16.06 11.63
C LYS A 94 6.93 17.37 12.00
N ASP A 95 5.78 17.64 11.34
CA ASP A 95 4.99 18.85 11.64
C ASP A 95 4.22 18.72 12.96
N GLY A 96 3.97 17.49 13.43
CA GLY A 96 3.12 17.19 14.56
C GLY A 96 1.63 17.34 14.25
N LEU A 97 0.81 17.22 15.29
CA LEU A 97 -0.64 17.33 15.20
C LEU A 97 -1.06 18.78 14.91
N THR A 98 -1.93 18.96 13.92
CA THR A 98 -2.44 20.29 13.54
C THR A 98 -3.95 20.37 13.67
N PRO A 99 -4.53 21.60 13.79
CA PRO A 99 -5.99 21.78 13.85
C PRO A 99 -6.73 21.18 12.64
N ALA A 100 -6.11 21.19 11.46
CA ALA A 100 -6.69 20.57 10.27
C ALA A 100 -6.76 19.04 10.38
N ASP A 101 -5.79 18.41 11.04
CA ASP A 101 -5.80 16.97 11.32
C ASP A 101 -6.90 16.63 12.34
N GLU A 102 -7.11 17.48 13.34
CA GLU A 102 -8.18 17.33 14.33
C GLU A 102 -9.56 17.40 13.69
N GLU A 103 -9.81 18.37 12.81
CA GLU A 103 -11.08 18.49 12.08
C GLU A 103 -11.39 17.24 11.24
N VAL A 104 -10.40 16.69 10.53
CA VAL A 104 -10.54 15.46 9.76
C VAL A 104 -10.75 14.28 10.70
N GLY A 105 -10.00 14.21 11.80
CA GLY A 105 -10.14 13.18 12.83
C GLY A 105 -11.56 13.14 13.40
N GLU A 106 -12.19 14.30 13.66
CA GLU A 106 -13.58 14.39 14.12
C GLU A 106 -14.59 13.81 13.12
N LEU A 107 -14.39 14.06 11.83
CA LEU A 107 -15.23 13.47 10.78
C LEU A 107 -15.05 11.96 10.71
N LEU A 108 -13.81 11.50 10.77
CA LEU A 108 -13.48 10.08 10.67
C LEU A 108 -13.96 9.29 11.88
N ARG A 109 -13.98 9.86 13.08
CA ARG A 109 -14.53 9.22 14.28
C ARG A 109 -16.04 8.92 14.17
N LYS A 110 -16.76 9.69 13.38
CA LYS A 110 -18.22 9.51 13.18
C LYS A 110 -18.55 8.38 12.21
N THR A 111 -17.57 7.92 11.42
CA THR A 111 -17.79 6.82 10.48
C THR A 111 -17.76 5.46 11.19
N LYS A 112 -18.51 4.49 10.65
CA LYS A 112 -18.44 3.08 11.07
C LYS A 112 -17.38 2.27 10.32
N LYS A 113 -16.69 2.91 9.38
CA LYS A 113 -15.66 2.26 8.55
C LYS A 113 -14.36 2.11 9.33
N LYS A 114 -13.55 1.13 8.95
CA LYS A 114 -12.21 0.98 9.51
C LYS A 114 -11.35 2.16 9.07
N VAL A 115 -10.84 2.91 10.04
CA VAL A 115 -9.87 3.97 9.85
C VAL A 115 -8.53 3.50 10.41
N ILE A 116 -7.45 3.68 9.64
CA ILE A 116 -6.09 3.38 10.02
C ILE A 116 -5.32 4.69 10.07
N LEU A 117 -4.91 5.10 11.27
CA LEU A 117 -4.14 6.32 11.47
C LEU A 117 -2.66 6.07 11.22
N VAL A 118 -2.09 6.76 10.24
CA VAL A 118 -0.70 6.58 9.81
C VAL A 118 0.08 7.87 10.02
N VAL A 119 1.15 7.81 10.82
CA VAL A 119 2.05 8.93 11.08
C VAL A 119 3.30 8.75 10.22
N ASN A 120 3.40 9.55 9.17
CA ASN A 120 4.47 9.46 8.18
C ASN A 120 5.63 10.41 8.49
N LYS A 121 6.75 10.24 7.80
CA LYS A 121 8.00 11.01 7.88
C LYS A 121 8.80 10.79 9.17
N LEU A 122 8.56 9.67 9.85
CA LEU A 122 9.34 9.27 11.03
C LEU A 122 10.60 8.49 10.60
N ASP A 123 11.57 9.18 10.03
CA ASP A 123 12.76 8.58 9.44
C ASP A 123 13.66 7.90 10.50
N ARG A 124 13.68 8.43 11.73
CA ARG A 124 14.42 7.86 12.87
C ARG A 124 13.62 6.89 13.73
N PHE A 125 12.35 6.63 13.36
CA PHE A 125 11.46 5.71 14.09
C PHE A 125 11.32 6.05 15.59
N GLU A 126 11.30 7.34 15.92
CA GLU A 126 11.01 7.81 17.27
C GLU A 126 9.51 7.63 17.54
N VAL A 127 9.16 6.54 18.19
CA VAL A 127 7.75 6.18 18.51
C VAL A 127 7.12 7.26 19.39
N GLU A 128 7.92 7.97 20.19
CA GLU A 128 7.48 9.07 21.06
C GLU A 128 6.76 10.17 20.27
N ASN A 129 7.16 10.42 19.03
CA ASN A 129 6.52 11.41 18.15
C ASN A 129 5.12 11.00 17.68
N THR A 130 4.63 9.82 18.04
CA THR A 130 3.27 9.36 17.72
C THR A 130 2.28 9.60 18.85
N TYR A 131 2.73 9.93 20.07
CA TYR A 131 1.86 9.99 21.24
C TYR A 131 0.77 11.06 21.14
N ASP A 132 1.08 12.22 20.57
CA ASP A 132 0.12 13.30 20.41
C ASP A 132 -1.05 12.90 19.51
N PHE A 133 -0.83 12.02 18.56
CA PHE A 133 -1.84 11.56 17.61
C PHE A 133 -2.89 10.61 18.21
N TYR A 134 -2.66 10.06 19.41
CA TYR A 134 -3.69 9.32 20.13
C TYR A 134 -4.88 10.19 20.51
N SER A 135 -4.68 11.50 20.66
CA SER A 135 -5.75 12.47 20.92
C SER A 135 -6.81 12.53 19.83
N LEU A 136 -6.46 12.10 18.59
CA LEU A 136 -7.40 11.96 17.48
C LEU A 136 -8.49 10.88 17.74
N GLY A 137 -8.28 9.96 18.69
CA GLY A 137 -9.27 8.95 19.07
C GLY A 137 -9.61 7.96 17.94
N LEU A 138 -8.67 7.72 17.02
CA LEU A 138 -8.82 6.80 15.87
C LEU A 138 -8.11 5.44 16.07
N GLY A 139 -7.71 5.14 17.30
CA GLY A 139 -6.96 3.94 17.64
C GLY A 139 -5.45 4.15 17.64
N GLN A 140 -4.69 3.07 17.50
CA GLN A 140 -3.22 3.11 17.51
C GLN A 140 -2.69 3.79 16.25
N PRO A 141 -1.81 4.82 16.38
CA PRO A 141 -1.10 5.40 15.26
C PRO A 141 -0.01 4.44 14.75
N PHE A 142 0.11 4.27 13.44
CA PHE A 142 1.16 3.48 12.79
C PHE A 142 2.29 4.40 12.34
N PRO A 143 3.48 4.32 12.98
CA PRO A 143 4.65 5.10 12.57
C PRO A 143 5.22 4.53 11.27
N ILE A 144 5.42 5.38 10.26
CA ILE A 144 6.05 4.98 9.01
C ILE A 144 7.06 6.03 8.50
N SER A 145 7.93 5.59 7.61
CA SER A 145 8.67 6.46 6.70
C SER A 145 8.46 5.96 5.28
N CYS A 146 7.60 6.63 4.54
CA CYS A 146 7.41 6.31 3.12
C CYS A 146 8.71 6.43 2.34
N GLU A 147 9.54 7.42 2.63
CA GLU A 147 10.81 7.63 1.93
C GLU A 147 11.76 6.46 2.13
N GLN A 148 11.91 5.99 3.37
CA GLN A 148 12.78 4.86 3.72
C GLN A 148 12.11 3.48 3.59
N SER A 149 10.84 3.40 3.21
CA SER A 149 10.03 2.16 3.14
C SER A 149 9.96 1.41 4.47
N LYS A 150 9.93 2.11 5.60
CA LYS A 150 9.82 1.53 6.94
C LYS A 150 8.36 1.59 7.43
N GLY A 151 7.91 0.56 8.16
CA GLY A 151 6.58 0.49 8.77
C GLY A 151 5.44 0.27 7.78
N LEU A 152 5.71 0.09 6.48
CA LEU A 152 4.66 -0.09 5.47
C LEU A 152 3.96 -1.44 5.60
N GLY A 153 4.71 -2.48 6.00
CA GLY A 153 4.15 -3.83 6.17
C GLY A 153 3.06 -3.87 7.23
N GLU A 154 3.28 -3.25 8.39
CA GLU A 154 2.31 -3.21 9.49
C GLU A 154 1.01 -2.50 9.07
N VAL A 155 1.12 -1.43 8.27
CA VAL A 155 -0.06 -0.74 7.72
C VAL A 155 -0.80 -1.63 6.72
N LEU A 156 -0.09 -2.35 5.86
CA LEU A 156 -0.68 -3.26 4.88
C LEU A 156 -1.35 -4.46 5.56
N ASP A 157 -0.74 -5.01 6.62
CA ASP A 157 -1.34 -6.06 7.44
C ASP A 157 -2.64 -5.58 8.09
N GLU A 158 -2.67 -4.34 8.61
CA GLU A 158 -3.87 -3.76 9.22
C GLU A 158 -4.98 -3.51 8.18
N ILE A 159 -4.62 -3.17 6.94
CA ILE A 159 -5.58 -3.04 5.84
C ILE A 159 -6.27 -4.35 5.55
N ILE A 160 -5.52 -5.44 5.35
CA ILE A 160 -6.10 -6.75 4.98
C ILE A 160 -6.83 -7.41 6.16
N ASN A 161 -6.53 -7.04 7.41
CA ASN A 161 -7.27 -7.47 8.59
C ASN A 161 -8.62 -6.76 8.76
N ALA A 162 -8.93 -5.74 7.96
CA ALA A 162 -10.20 -5.04 8.04
C ALA A 162 -11.38 -5.94 7.65
N PRO A 163 -12.59 -5.68 8.21
CA PRO A 163 -13.78 -6.49 7.93
C PRO A 163 -14.14 -6.60 6.45
N ALA A 164 -13.76 -5.62 5.63
CA ALA A 164 -14.00 -5.59 4.19
C ALA A 164 -13.26 -6.70 3.43
N PHE A 165 -12.22 -7.29 4.01
CA PHE A 165 -11.44 -8.38 3.42
C PHE A 165 -11.91 -9.76 3.89
N LYS A 166 -12.84 -9.83 4.86
CA LYS A 166 -13.40 -11.11 5.31
C LYS A 166 -14.19 -11.76 4.17
N GLY A 167 -13.77 -12.97 3.76
CA GLY A 167 -14.40 -13.73 2.67
C GLY A 167 -13.80 -13.45 1.30
N GLN A 168 -12.72 -12.70 1.18
CA GLN A 168 -11.82 -12.88 0.04
C GLN A 168 -11.18 -14.26 0.21
N ASP A 169 -11.72 -15.24 -0.52
CA ASP A 169 -11.04 -16.53 -0.61
C ASP A 169 -9.66 -16.31 -1.25
N ILE A 170 -8.62 -16.54 -0.46
CA ILE A 170 -7.22 -16.57 -0.91
C ILE A 170 -7.01 -17.69 -1.93
N SER A 171 -8.06 -18.47 -2.20
CA SER A 171 -8.07 -19.73 -2.96
C SER A 171 -8.27 -19.58 -4.47
N SER A 172 -8.03 -18.43 -5.10
CA SER A 172 -8.22 -18.29 -6.55
C SER A 172 -6.94 -18.09 -7.37
N ALA A 173 -5.76 -18.35 -6.82
CA ALA A 173 -4.63 -18.82 -7.59
C ALA A 173 -4.57 -20.33 -7.36
N ASP A 174 -4.56 -21.12 -8.43
CA ASP A 174 -4.44 -22.59 -8.46
C ASP A 174 -3.50 -23.10 -7.34
N ASP A 175 -4.08 -23.47 -6.20
CA ASP A 175 -3.39 -23.62 -4.90
C ASP A 175 -2.61 -24.95 -4.80
N SER A 176 -2.45 -25.63 -5.95
CA SER A 176 -1.59 -26.82 -6.09
C SER A 176 -0.12 -26.47 -6.33
N THR A 177 0.18 -25.23 -6.73
CA THR A 177 1.54 -24.80 -7.11
C THR A 177 2.32 -24.25 -5.93
N ILE A 178 3.39 -24.92 -5.54
CA ILE A 178 4.26 -24.47 -4.45
C ILE A 178 5.19 -23.37 -4.97
N LYS A 179 5.11 -22.18 -4.35
CA LYS A 179 5.95 -21.03 -4.71
C LYS A 179 7.25 -21.04 -3.93
N ILE A 180 8.39 -21.00 -4.63
CA ILE A 180 9.74 -21.03 -4.05
C ILE A 180 10.50 -19.78 -4.46
N ALA A 181 10.99 -18.99 -3.49
CA ALA A 181 11.86 -17.85 -3.73
C ALA A 181 13.31 -18.18 -3.35
N VAL A 182 14.26 -17.95 -4.28
CA VAL A 182 15.69 -18.08 -4.03
C VAL A 182 16.28 -16.69 -3.79
N VAL A 183 16.67 -16.40 -2.56
CA VAL A 183 17.22 -15.10 -2.14
C VAL A 183 18.68 -15.22 -1.73
N GLY A 184 19.44 -14.14 -1.89
CA GLY A 184 20.86 -14.11 -1.50
C GLY A 184 21.62 -12.97 -2.17
N ARG A 185 22.87 -12.76 -1.74
CA ARG A 185 23.78 -11.73 -2.28
C ARG A 185 24.04 -11.94 -3.78
N PRO A 186 24.39 -10.89 -4.53
CA PRO A 186 24.89 -11.06 -5.91
C PRO A 186 26.04 -12.09 -5.95
N ASN A 187 26.12 -12.87 -7.03
CA ASN A 187 27.14 -13.89 -7.26
C ASN A 187 27.19 -15.04 -6.22
N ALA A 188 26.15 -15.23 -5.40
CA ALA A 188 26.06 -16.34 -4.44
C ALA A 188 25.62 -17.67 -5.08
N GLY A 189 25.52 -17.75 -6.40
CA GLY A 189 25.14 -18.98 -7.11
C GLY A 189 23.63 -19.22 -7.22
N LYS A 190 22.77 -18.23 -6.96
CA LYS A 190 21.30 -18.36 -7.05
C LYS A 190 20.84 -18.88 -8.42
N SER A 191 21.29 -18.22 -9.50
CA SER A 191 20.95 -18.61 -10.87
C SER A 191 21.45 -20.02 -11.21
N SER A 192 22.62 -20.42 -10.69
CA SER A 192 23.16 -21.77 -10.88
C SER A 192 22.31 -22.83 -10.18
N ILE A 193 21.78 -22.53 -8.98
CA ILE A 193 20.86 -23.43 -8.26
C ILE A 193 19.56 -23.57 -9.04
N VAL A 194 18.98 -22.44 -9.47
CA VAL A 194 17.72 -22.45 -10.24
C VAL A 194 17.90 -23.24 -11.54
N ASN A 195 18.94 -22.97 -12.32
CA ASN A 195 19.22 -23.70 -13.56
C ASN A 195 19.44 -25.22 -13.30
N ARG A 196 20.06 -25.56 -12.19
CA ARG A 196 20.27 -26.99 -11.82
C ARG A 196 18.95 -27.69 -11.48
N ILE A 197 18.03 -27.00 -10.82
CA ILE A 197 16.70 -27.53 -10.48
C ILE A 197 15.86 -27.69 -11.75
N LEU A 198 15.91 -26.72 -12.65
CA LEU A 198 15.15 -26.72 -13.90
C LEU A 198 15.69 -27.73 -14.94
N GLY A 199 16.94 -28.19 -14.80
CA GLY A 199 17.60 -29.03 -15.78
C GLY A 199 17.97 -28.34 -17.10
N GLU A 200 17.78 -27.01 -17.19
CA GLU A 200 18.01 -26.18 -18.38
C GLU A 200 18.70 -24.88 -18.00
N GLU A 201 19.48 -24.31 -18.93
CA GLU A 201 20.06 -22.96 -18.78
C GLU A 201 19.04 -21.87 -19.17
N ARG A 202 18.01 -21.65 -18.33
CA ARG A 202 17.00 -20.60 -18.55
C ARG A 202 17.36 -19.27 -17.90
N VAL A 203 18.19 -19.27 -16.88
CA VAL A 203 18.62 -18.06 -16.17
C VAL A 203 20.07 -17.75 -16.56
N VAL A 204 20.31 -16.54 -17.06
CA VAL A 204 21.65 -16.11 -17.47
C VAL A 204 22.56 -16.05 -16.24
N VAL A 205 23.59 -16.92 -16.25
CA VAL A 205 24.66 -16.91 -15.25
C VAL A 205 25.79 -16.06 -15.79
N SER A 206 26.04 -14.91 -15.17
CA SER A 206 27.16 -14.03 -15.50
C SER A 206 27.99 -13.73 -14.25
N ASN A 207 29.29 -13.67 -14.42
CA ASN A 207 30.23 -13.28 -13.36
C ASN A 207 30.20 -11.76 -13.06
N VAL A 208 29.36 -10.98 -13.78
CA VAL A 208 29.17 -9.55 -13.56
C VAL A 208 28.03 -9.32 -12.60
N ALA A 209 28.29 -8.62 -11.50
CA ALA A 209 27.27 -8.29 -10.52
C ALA A 209 26.15 -7.43 -11.18
N GLY A 210 24.88 -7.85 -10.99
CA GLY A 210 23.71 -7.11 -11.48
C GLY A 210 23.11 -7.63 -12.79
N THR A 211 23.46 -8.82 -13.26
CA THR A 211 22.88 -9.43 -14.47
C THR A 211 21.41 -9.84 -14.33
N THR A 212 20.96 -10.15 -13.11
CA THR A 212 19.54 -10.48 -12.84
C THR A 212 18.96 -9.36 -12.00
N ARG A 213 18.24 -8.44 -12.63
CA ARG A 213 17.62 -7.28 -11.94
C ARG A 213 16.16 -7.50 -11.59
N ASP A 214 15.47 -8.38 -12.31
CA ASP A 214 14.05 -8.67 -12.14
C ASP A 214 13.85 -10.11 -11.67
N ALA A 215 12.77 -10.35 -10.90
CA ALA A 215 12.34 -11.68 -10.53
C ALA A 215 11.88 -12.42 -11.81
N ILE A 216 12.33 -13.65 -11.99
CA ILE A 216 11.96 -14.51 -13.11
C ILE A 216 11.15 -15.66 -12.54
N ASP A 217 9.85 -15.65 -12.79
CA ASP A 217 8.96 -16.75 -12.43
C ASP A 217 9.11 -17.88 -13.46
N THR A 218 9.51 -19.05 -12.97
CA THR A 218 9.73 -20.22 -13.85
C THR A 218 9.00 -21.43 -13.29
N PRO A 219 7.92 -21.90 -13.94
CA PRO A 219 7.19 -23.07 -13.50
C PRO A 219 8.01 -24.34 -13.77
N PHE A 220 7.98 -25.28 -12.83
CA PHE A 220 8.56 -26.62 -12.97
C PHE A 220 7.78 -27.65 -12.17
N ARG A 221 7.96 -28.92 -12.52
CA ARG A 221 7.31 -30.05 -11.85
C ARG A 221 8.33 -31.00 -11.24
N TYR A 222 8.13 -31.34 -9.98
CA TYR A 222 8.97 -32.28 -9.26
C TYR A 222 8.14 -33.19 -8.35
N ALA A 223 8.38 -34.48 -8.35
CA ALA A 223 7.65 -35.48 -7.53
C ALA A 223 6.12 -35.33 -7.61
N ASN A 224 5.58 -35.14 -8.82
CA ASN A 224 4.13 -34.90 -9.09
C ASN A 224 3.51 -33.67 -8.43
N LYS A 225 4.32 -32.69 -8.05
CA LYS A 225 3.86 -31.38 -7.56
C LYS A 225 4.34 -30.30 -8.49
N ASP A 226 3.51 -29.26 -8.66
CA ASP A 226 3.83 -28.08 -9.45
C ASP A 226 4.46 -27.01 -8.58
N TYR A 227 5.52 -26.36 -9.09
CA TYR A 227 6.31 -25.33 -8.42
C TYR A 227 6.51 -24.13 -9.35
N ILE A 228 6.66 -22.97 -8.78
CA ILE A 228 7.09 -21.73 -9.44
C ILE A 228 8.26 -21.13 -8.66
#